data_9d7bb9425f3491aea5e65256e1e22eba
#
_entry.id   9d7bb9425f3491aea5e65256e1e22eba
#
_cell.length_a   1.000
_cell.length_b   1.000
_cell.length_c   1.000
_cell.angle_alpha   90.00
_cell.angle_beta   90.00
_cell.angle_gamma   90.00
#
_symmetry.space_group_name_H-M   'P 1'
#
loop_
_entity.id
_entity.type
_entity.pdbx_description
1 polymer ?
#
loop_
_entity_poly.entity_id
_entity_poly.type
_entity_poly.pdbx_seq_one_letter_code
_entity_poly.pdbx_strand_id
1 'polypeptide(L)'
;MYTSKRSTITAKIKIIALILLFFSNHGLNAHHSSAMFNKSELKITQAEVKEFQWANPHVWIQILVINENNQKEEWSIEGIGINTLFRRGWRPNSFKAGDLVEISFNPMIDGSNGGLFVGAKFDDGKILGKWNDE
;
A
#
# COMPACT_ATOMS: atom_id res chain seq x y z
N MET A 1 -51.13 -8.67 -38.24
CA MET A 1 -50.78 -9.06 -36.84
C MET A 1 -49.29 -9.45 -36.72
N TYR A 2 -48.35 -8.59 -37.15
CA TYR A 2 -46.91 -8.93 -37.19
C TYR A 2 -45.95 -7.88 -36.55
N THR A 3 -46.47 -6.96 -35.75
CA THR A 3 -45.70 -5.82 -35.23
C THR A 3 -45.24 -5.96 -33.77
N SER A 4 -45.74 -6.94 -33.02
CA SER A 4 -45.44 -7.07 -31.58
C SER A 4 -44.06 -7.70 -31.25
N LYS A 5 -43.55 -8.64 -32.06
CA LYS A 5 -42.30 -9.33 -31.78
C LYS A 5 -41.02 -8.48 -32.00
N ARG A 6 -41.07 -7.51 -32.92
CA ARG A 6 -39.92 -6.63 -33.21
C ARG A 6 -39.64 -5.63 -32.05
N SER A 7 -40.72 -5.12 -31.43
CA SER A 7 -40.59 -4.16 -30.32
C SER A 7 -39.93 -4.75 -29.08
N THR A 8 -40.28 -6.00 -28.74
CA THR A 8 -39.70 -6.68 -27.56
C THR A 8 -38.25 -7.09 -27.73
N ILE A 9 -37.82 -7.44 -28.96
CA ILE A 9 -36.42 -7.76 -29.25
C ILE A 9 -35.55 -6.50 -29.15
N THR A 10 -36.00 -5.38 -29.71
CA THR A 10 -35.27 -4.10 -29.68
C THR A 10 -35.14 -3.57 -28.23
N ALA A 11 -36.18 -3.75 -27.40
CA ALA A 11 -36.12 -3.37 -25.98
C ALA A 11 -35.13 -4.23 -25.20
N LYS A 12 -35.10 -5.54 -25.42
CA LYS A 12 -34.13 -6.45 -24.79
C LYS A 12 -32.69 -6.14 -25.17
N ILE A 13 -32.42 -5.83 -26.44
CA ILE A 13 -31.08 -5.44 -26.92
C ILE A 13 -30.64 -4.12 -26.26
N LYS A 14 -31.50 -3.14 -26.12
CA LYS A 14 -31.20 -1.87 -25.44
C LYS A 14 -30.88 -2.08 -23.97
N ILE A 15 -31.61 -2.94 -23.27
CA ILE A 15 -31.34 -3.27 -21.86
C ILE A 15 -30.01 -3.98 -21.69
N ILE A 16 -29.67 -4.94 -22.55
CA ILE A 16 -28.38 -5.65 -22.52
C ILE A 16 -27.22 -4.69 -22.82
N ALA A 17 -27.39 -3.79 -23.81
CA ALA A 17 -26.39 -2.77 -24.12
C ALA A 17 -26.18 -1.79 -22.94
N LEU A 18 -27.25 -1.40 -22.24
CA LEU A 18 -27.17 -0.54 -21.07
C LEU A 18 -26.45 -1.24 -19.90
N ILE A 19 -26.72 -2.52 -19.66
CA ILE A 19 -26.05 -3.34 -18.64
C ILE A 19 -24.56 -3.48 -18.96
N LEU A 20 -24.19 -3.74 -20.21
CA LEU A 20 -22.78 -3.83 -20.63
C LEU A 20 -22.02 -2.51 -20.46
N LEU A 21 -22.68 -1.35 -20.64
CA LEU A 21 -22.08 -0.04 -20.39
C LEU A 21 -21.81 0.21 -18.89
N PHE A 22 -22.61 -0.35 -17.99
CA PHE A 22 -22.39 -0.23 -16.53
C PHE A 22 -21.22 -1.10 -16.04
N PHE A 23 -20.90 -2.21 -16.71
CA PHE A 23 -19.78 -3.07 -16.35
C PHE A 23 -18.43 -2.61 -16.90
N SER A 24 -18.38 -1.66 -17.84
CA SER A 24 -17.14 -1.17 -18.45
C SER A 24 -16.40 -0.10 -17.63
N ASN A 25 -16.93 0.38 -16.51
CA ASN A 25 -16.29 1.42 -15.69
C ASN A 25 -15.47 0.89 -14.49
N HIS A 26 -15.15 -0.40 -14.43
CA HIS A 26 -14.22 -0.92 -13.43
C HIS A 26 -12.77 -0.87 -13.97
N GLY A 27 -12.39 0.31 -14.45
CA GLY A 27 -11.05 0.61 -14.97
C GLY A 27 -10.05 0.85 -13.84
N LEU A 28 -9.17 -0.08 -13.58
CA LEU A 28 -7.71 0.12 -13.66
C LEU A 28 -7.11 1.25 -12.80
N ASN A 29 -7.31 1.19 -11.48
CA ASN A 29 -6.51 1.98 -10.55
C ASN A 29 -5.33 1.19 -9.93
N ALA A 30 -4.92 0.06 -10.52
CA ALA A 30 -3.88 -0.80 -9.93
C ALA A 30 -2.43 -0.36 -10.21
N HIS A 31 -2.20 0.64 -11.07
CA HIS A 31 -0.85 1.03 -11.47
C HIS A 31 -0.33 2.36 -10.89
N HIS A 32 -1.11 3.05 -10.08
CA HIS A 32 -0.72 4.38 -9.57
C HIS A 32 0.03 4.37 -8.23
N SER A 33 0.04 3.27 -7.46
CA SER A 33 0.57 3.25 -6.09
C SER A 33 2.07 3.53 -5.99
N SER A 34 2.88 3.13 -6.99
CA SER A 34 4.33 3.33 -6.89
C SER A 34 4.84 4.67 -7.45
N ALA A 35 4.02 5.42 -8.17
CA ALA A 35 4.39 6.71 -8.77
C ALA A 35 4.37 7.86 -7.74
N MET A 36 3.73 7.67 -6.59
CA MET A 36 3.67 8.67 -5.52
C MET A 36 4.93 8.72 -4.65
N PHE A 37 5.84 7.75 -4.78
CA PHE A 37 7.06 7.67 -3.98
C PHE A 37 8.28 8.14 -4.76
N ASN A 38 9.14 8.94 -4.10
CA ASN A 38 10.43 9.36 -4.66
C ASN A 38 11.47 8.25 -4.50
N LYS A 39 11.52 7.34 -5.47
CA LYS A 39 12.44 6.18 -5.45
C LYS A 39 13.92 6.52 -5.61
N SER A 40 14.24 7.76 -5.95
CA SER A 40 15.64 8.26 -6.01
C SER A 40 16.12 8.80 -4.67
N GLU A 41 15.24 8.92 -3.68
CA GLU A 41 15.56 9.37 -2.34
C GLU A 41 15.33 8.24 -1.33
N LEU A 42 16.26 8.07 -0.40
CA LEU A 42 16.15 7.17 0.73
C LEU A 42 16.19 7.99 2.02
N LYS A 43 15.14 7.90 2.81
CA LYS A 43 15.10 8.42 4.18
C LYS A 43 15.31 7.30 5.18
N ILE A 44 16.03 7.59 6.24
CA ILE A 44 16.23 6.71 7.39
C ILE A 44 15.84 7.49 8.64
N THR A 45 15.03 6.90 9.51
CA THR A 45 14.62 7.53 10.77
C THR A 45 14.45 6.50 11.88
N GLN A 46 14.66 6.95 13.12
CA GLN A 46 14.29 6.21 14.32
C GLN A 46 12.78 6.32 14.52
N ALA A 47 12.13 5.21 14.80
CA ALA A 47 10.69 5.17 14.96
C ALA A 47 10.24 4.10 15.97
N GLU A 48 9.09 4.32 16.57
CA GLU A 48 8.33 3.32 17.32
C GLU A 48 7.23 2.76 16.43
N VAL A 49 7.12 1.45 16.30
CA VAL A 49 6.03 0.81 15.57
C VAL A 49 4.73 0.99 16.35
N LYS A 50 3.74 1.63 15.75
CA LYS A 50 2.39 1.77 16.31
C LYS A 50 1.53 0.56 15.97
N GLU A 51 1.56 0.14 14.69
CA GLU A 51 0.74 -0.96 14.18
C GLU A 51 1.39 -1.57 12.94
N PHE A 52 1.25 -2.89 12.77
CA PHE A 52 1.59 -3.60 11.55
C PHE A 52 0.34 -4.24 10.95
N GLN A 53 -0.13 -3.70 9.84
CA GLN A 53 -1.30 -4.19 9.12
C GLN A 53 -0.88 -5.23 8.08
N TRP A 54 -1.06 -6.51 8.41
CA TRP A 54 -0.79 -7.64 7.53
C TRP A 54 -2.00 -7.94 6.66
N ALA A 55 -2.18 -7.21 5.57
CA ALA A 55 -3.35 -7.29 4.69
C ALA A 55 -2.98 -7.17 3.20
N ASN A 56 -3.88 -7.61 2.33
CA ASN A 56 -3.81 -7.37 0.89
C ASN A 56 -4.56 -6.06 0.53
N PRO A 57 -4.16 -5.35 -0.55
CA PRO A 57 -3.10 -5.71 -1.52
C PRO A 57 -1.68 -5.44 -1.02
N HIS A 58 -1.50 -4.57 -0.03
CA HIS A 58 -0.21 -4.19 0.54
C HIS A 58 -0.26 -4.22 2.07
N VAL A 59 0.88 -4.54 2.70
CA VAL A 59 1.02 -4.35 4.14
C VAL A 59 1.29 -2.88 4.45
N TRP A 60 0.94 -2.44 5.67
CA TRP A 60 1.22 -1.11 6.17
C TRP A 60 1.89 -1.17 7.53
N ILE A 61 2.91 -0.35 7.71
CA ILE A 61 3.61 -0.18 8.99
C ILE A 61 3.31 1.25 9.44
N GLN A 62 2.45 1.41 10.44
CA GLN A 62 2.20 2.69 11.09
C GLN A 62 3.29 2.91 12.12
N ILE A 63 3.99 4.03 12.02
CA ILE A 63 5.12 4.37 12.89
C ILE A 63 4.92 5.74 13.53
N LEU A 64 5.54 5.92 14.69
CA LEU A 64 5.64 7.19 15.40
C LEU A 64 7.07 7.69 15.28
N VAL A 65 7.25 8.86 14.73
CA VAL A 65 8.53 9.56 14.57
C VAL A 65 8.54 10.80 15.46
N ILE A 66 9.66 11.10 16.07
CA ILE A 66 9.84 12.36 16.81
C ILE A 66 10.32 13.44 15.84
N ASN A 67 9.54 14.50 15.70
CA ASN A 67 9.91 15.64 14.85
C ASN A 67 10.89 16.60 15.54
N GLU A 68 11.32 17.63 14.82
CA GLU A 68 12.25 18.64 15.32
C GLU A 68 11.71 19.44 16.53
N ASN A 69 10.39 19.48 16.70
CA ASN A 69 9.73 20.13 17.84
C ASN A 69 9.54 19.18 19.04
N ASN A 70 10.16 18.00 19.03
CA ASN A 70 10.03 16.96 20.03
C ASN A 70 8.57 16.43 20.18
N GLN A 71 7.80 16.45 19.10
CA GLN A 71 6.44 15.96 19.06
C GLN A 71 6.40 14.63 18.27
N LYS A 72 5.55 13.70 18.71
CA LYS A 72 5.29 12.46 17.97
C LYS A 72 4.43 12.74 16.75
N GLU A 73 4.89 12.33 15.58
CA GLU A 73 4.16 12.36 14.32
C GLU A 73 3.90 10.94 13.84
N GLU A 74 2.70 10.69 13.36
CA GLU A 74 2.33 9.42 12.78
C GLU A 74 2.67 9.40 11.29
N TRP A 75 3.35 8.33 10.86
CA TRP A 75 3.74 8.09 9.48
C TRP A 75 3.24 6.73 9.01
N SER A 76 2.83 6.64 7.74
CA SER A 76 2.36 5.40 7.12
C SER A 76 3.37 4.89 6.10
N ILE A 77 3.95 3.74 6.36
CA ILE A 77 4.95 3.12 5.48
C ILE A 77 4.30 1.93 4.76
N GLU A 78 4.18 2.06 3.44
CA GLU A 78 3.62 1.02 2.58
C GLU A 78 4.67 -0.05 2.27
N GLY A 79 4.31 -1.31 2.45
CA GLY A 79 5.11 -2.45 1.99
C GLY A 79 4.57 -3.04 0.69
N ILE A 80 4.97 -4.26 0.40
CA ILE A 80 4.48 -5.04 -0.73
C ILE A 80 3.45 -6.08 -0.26
N GLY A 81 2.81 -6.76 -1.22
CA GLY A 81 1.76 -7.74 -0.92
C GLY A 81 2.25 -8.92 -0.08
N ILE A 82 1.36 -9.41 0.80
CA ILE A 82 1.65 -10.46 1.79
C ILE A 82 2.24 -11.74 1.20
N ASN A 83 1.80 -12.15 0.01
CA ASN A 83 2.32 -13.37 -0.63
C ASN A 83 3.82 -13.29 -0.94
N THR A 84 4.31 -12.11 -1.32
CA THR A 84 5.73 -11.88 -1.58
C THR A 84 6.51 -11.81 -0.28
N LEU A 85 6.00 -11.10 0.72
CA LEU A 85 6.63 -10.99 2.04
C LEU A 85 6.70 -12.33 2.75
N PHE A 86 5.64 -13.14 2.68
CA PHE A 86 5.62 -14.48 3.27
C PHE A 86 6.73 -15.37 2.69
N ARG A 87 6.94 -15.33 1.37
CA ARG A 87 8.06 -16.05 0.72
C ARG A 87 9.45 -15.53 1.14
N ARG A 88 9.54 -14.26 1.55
CA ARG A 88 10.76 -13.65 2.10
C ARG A 88 10.93 -13.85 3.60
N GLY A 89 10.12 -14.70 4.21
CA GLY A 89 10.23 -15.05 5.64
C GLY A 89 9.44 -14.14 6.57
N TRP A 90 8.74 -13.12 6.06
CA TRP A 90 7.90 -12.26 6.89
C TRP A 90 6.65 -12.99 7.39
N ARG A 91 6.16 -12.55 8.55
CA ARG A 91 4.97 -13.10 9.21
C ARG A 91 4.10 -11.95 9.75
N PRO A 92 2.82 -12.21 10.13
CA PRO A 92 1.97 -11.20 10.76
C PRO A 92 2.55 -10.55 12.03
N ASN A 93 3.52 -11.21 12.66
CA ASN A 93 4.22 -10.72 13.85
C ASN A 93 5.66 -10.27 13.57
N SER A 94 6.00 -9.96 12.31
CA SER A 94 7.32 -9.46 11.93
C SER A 94 7.65 -8.12 12.57
N PHE A 95 6.62 -7.27 12.75
CA PHE A 95 6.64 -6.08 13.60
C PHE A 95 5.56 -6.22 14.68
N LYS A 96 5.81 -5.61 15.83
CA LYS A 96 4.85 -5.53 16.95
C LYS A 96 4.74 -4.08 17.38
N ALA A 97 3.57 -3.70 17.88
CA ALA A 97 3.40 -2.39 18.51
C ALA A 97 4.40 -2.21 19.67
N GLY A 98 5.08 -1.08 19.70
CA GLY A 98 6.14 -0.76 20.66
C GLY A 98 7.54 -1.18 20.23
N ASP A 99 7.74 -1.90 19.11
CA ASP A 99 9.08 -2.15 18.59
C ASP A 99 9.77 -0.82 18.25
N LEU A 100 11.01 -0.67 18.72
CA LEU A 100 11.87 0.43 18.31
C LEU A 100 12.72 -0.03 17.13
N VAL A 101 12.68 0.76 16.07
CA VAL A 101 13.34 0.41 14.81
C VAL A 101 14.00 1.63 14.18
N GLU A 102 15.08 1.40 13.49
CA GLU A 102 15.58 2.29 12.47
C GLU A 102 14.96 1.83 11.14
N ILE A 103 14.15 2.68 10.52
CA ILE A 103 13.39 2.34 9.30
C ILE A 103 13.84 3.17 8.11
N SER A 104 14.05 2.50 6.97
CA SER A 104 14.40 3.13 5.70
C SER A 104 13.27 3.01 4.69
N PHE A 105 13.00 4.09 3.97
CA PHE A 105 11.90 4.18 3.01
C PHE A 105 12.14 5.25 1.96
N ASN A 106 11.49 5.11 0.80
CA ASN A 106 11.40 6.15 -0.20
C ASN A 106 10.22 7.08 0.16
N PRO A 107 10.44 8.39 0.36
CA PRO A 107 9.41 9.30 0.86
C PRO A 107 8.33 9.58 -0.19
N MET A 108 7.19 10.09 0.27
CA MET A 108 6.15 10.63 -0.61
C MET A 108 6.67 11.84 -1.37
N ILE A 109 6.34 11.95 -2.67
CA ILE A 109 6.73 13.09 -3.52
C ILE A 109 6.07 14.40 -3.05
N ASP A 110 4.85 14.31 -2.53
CA ASP A 110 4.08 15.47 -2.05
C ASP A 110 4.50 15.95 -0.65
N GLY A 111 5.46 15.27 -0.01
CA GLY A 111 5.97 15.61 1.32
C GLY A 111 5.08 15.16 2.47
N SER A 112 4.00 14.41 2.21
CA SER A 112 3.17 13.85 3.28
C SER A 112 3.94 12.81 4.12
N ASN A 113 3.46 12.57 5.35
CA ASN A 113 4.08 11.67 6.33
C ASN A 113 3.89 10.22 5.93
N GLY A 114 4.72 9.73 5.00
CA GLY A 114 4.64 8.37 4.50
C GLY A 114 5.78 8.01 3.55
N GLY A 115 5.79 6.75 3.13
CA GLY A 115 6.79 6.28 2.19
C GLY A 115 6.61 4.82 1.80
N LEU A 116 7.45 4.40 0.85
CA LEU A 116 7.54 3.02 0.43
C LEU A 116 8.67 2.34 1.20
N PHE A 117 8.35 1.27 1.90
CA PHE A 117 9.29 0.50 2.72
C PHE A 117 10.49 -0.03 1.91
N VAL A 118 11.69 0.16 2.43
CA VAL A 118 12.94 -0.42 1.92
C VAL A 118 13.50 -1.40 2.92
N GLY A 119 13.70 -1.02 4.18
CA GLY A 119 14.24 -1.87 5.21
C GLY A 119 13.97 -1.37 6.62
N ALA A 120 14.17 -2.24 7.60
CA ALA A 120 14.17 -1.90 9.03
C ALA A 120 15.21 -2.70 9.77
N LYS A 121 15.88 -2.05 10.73
CA LYS A 121 16.82 -2.63 11.68
C LYS A 121 16.26 -2.46 13.09
N PHE A 122 16.16 -3.54 13.82
CA PHE A 122 15.65 -3.60 15.19
C PHE A 122 16.81 -3.44 16.20
N ASP A 123 16.48 -3.09 17.43
CA ASP A 123 17.47 -2.94 18.51
C ASP A 123 18.25 -4.24 18.82
N ASP A 124 17.64 -5.40 18.56
CA ASP A 124 18.29 -6.71 18.71
C ASP A 124 19.20 -7.08 17.53
N GLY A 125 19.35 -6.18 16.53
CA GLY A 125 20.13 -6.40 15.33
C GLY A 125 19.43 -7.13 14.21
N LYS A 126 18.16 -7.56 14.38
CA LYS A 126 17.36 -8.16 13.33
C LYS A 126 17.13 -7.15 12.21
N ILE A 127 17.23 -7.60 10.96
CA ILE A 127 16.97 -6.80 9.76
C ILE A 127 15.80 -7.40 8.98
N LEU A 128 14.91 -6.54 8.49
CA LEU A 128 13.87 -6.87 7.53
C LEU A 128 14.00 -5.95 6.30
N GLY A 129 13.91 -6.54 5.10
CA GLY A 129 14.07 -5.80 3.84
C GLY A 129 15.54 -5.62 3.44
N LYS A 130 15.85 -4.47 2.83
CA LYS A 130 17.22 -4.12 2.44
C LYS A 130 17.78 -3.09 3.42
N TRP A 131 19.03 -3.28 3.85
CA TRP A 131 19.75 -2.34 4.69
C TRP A 131 21.05 -1.92 4.02
N ASN A 132 21.54 -0.71 4.28
CA ASN A 132 22.59 -0.03 3.49
C ASN A 132 24.00 -0.61 3.57
N ASP A 133 24.21 -1.75 4.16
CA ASP A 133 25.53 -2.35 4.33
C ASP A 133 25.77 -3.58 3.43
N GLU A 134 24.89 -3.80 2.42
CA GLU A 134 25.05 -4.87 1.43
C GLU A 134 24.90 -4.36 0.00
#